data_b4eb55072356423ddb112ba15f1c2454
#
_entry.id   b4eb55072356423ddb112ba15f1c2454
#
_cell.length_a   1.000
_cell.length_b   1.000
_cell.length_c   1.000
_cell.angle_alpha   90.00
_cell.angle_beta   90.00
_cell.angle_gamma   90.00
#
_symmetry.space_group_name_H-M   'P 1'
#
loop_
_entity.id
_entity.type
_entity.pdbx_description
1 polymer ?
#
loop_
_entity_poly.entity_id
_entity_poly.type
_entity_poly.pdbx_seq_one_letter_code
_entity_poly.pdbx_strand_id
1 'polypeptide(L)'
;FSGFIVLYVIIVLISNRRNRPLLINELVNFATQYGTVQKQLLNDFEIPYALLDYNSRFLWMNEKFTEITGKDKNYHKSVTTVFPSLTKDILQKSEAVGSINVMLDDRNYRISMKRIYFDSVTRDSAIVAINDTDEYLTAIYLFDETELNRYIRENEEQKLVAGLIYIDNYEEALDSIEDVKRSLLIALVDRKVNKYFTEIDALVRKIEKDKYFVVFKYKYLEQLSADKFKLIEDVKSIKVGNEMAITL
;
A
#
# COMPACT_ATOMS: atom_id res chain seq x y z
N PHE A 1 -56.25 3.43 61.27
CA PHE A 1 -54.83 3.24 60.81
C PHE A 1 -54.78 2.24 59.69
N SER A 2 -55.47 1.11 59.75
CA SER A 2 -55.42 0.06 58.70
C SER A 2 -55.94 0.53 57.35
N GLY A 3 -56.95 1.38 57.26
CA GLY A 3 -57.49 1.90 55.98
C GLY A 3 -56.53 2.81 55.20
N PHE A 4 -55.73 3.59 55.92
CA PHE A 4 -54.74 4.45 55.28
C PHE A 4 -53.57 3.65 54.64
N ILE A 5 -53.16 2.56 55.26
CA ILE A 5 -52.12 1.68 54.74
C ILE A 5 -52.60 0.99 53.45
N VAL A 6 -53.84 0.50 53.44
CA VAL A 6 -54.43 -0.14 52.24
C VAL A 6 -54.56 0.87 51.10
N LEU A 7 -55.03 2.09 51.39
CA LEU A 7 -55.12 3.14 50.38
C LEU A 7 -53.75 3.51 49.82
N TYR A 8 -52.72 3.63 50.65
CA TYR A 8 -51.32 3.90 50.20
C TYR A 8 -50.76 2.80 49.30
N VAL A 9 -50.95 1.54 49.68
CA VAL A 9 -50.53 0.37 48.88
C VAL A 9 -51.23 0.36 47.51
N ILE A 10 -52.53 0.66 47.48
CA ILE A 10 -53.28 0.74 46.21
C ILE A 10 -52.74 1.86 45.31
N ILE A 11 -52.48 3.05 45.88
CA ILE A 11 -51.93 4.18 45.15
C ILE A 11 -50.53 3.84 44.59
N VAL A 12 -49.68 3.21 45.39
CA VAL A 12 -48.32 2.77 44.94
C VAL A 12 -48.42 1.71 43.84
N LEU A 13 -49.32 0.74 43.97
CA LEU A 13 -49.52 -0.29 42.93
C LEU A 13 -50.08 0.30 41.63
N ILE A 14 -51.02 1.24 41.71
CA ILE A 14 -51.56 1.93 40.52
C ILE A 14 -50.48 2.80 39.86
N SER A 15 -49.72 3.57 40.64
CA SER A 15 -48.64 4.40 40.17
C SER A 15 -47.53 3.57 39.50
N ASN A 16 -47.11 2.48 40.12
CA ASN A 16 -46.11 1.58 39.58
C ASN A 16 -46.59 0.87 38.29
N ARG A 17 -47.85 0.48 38.22
CA ARG A 17 -48.45 -0.14 37.04
C ARG A 17 -48.62 0.85 35.87
N ARG A 18 -48.82 2.14 36.16
CA ARG A 18 -48.99 3.20 35.17
C ARG A 18 -47.67 3.73 34.64
N ASN A 19 -46.59 3.74 35.43
CA ASN A 19 -45.29 4.27 35.07
C ASN A 19 -44.37 3.24 34.40
N ARG A 20 -44.57 1.94 34.64
CA ARG A 20 -43.79 0.88 34.00
C ARG A 20 -43.80 0.90 32.44
N PRO A 21 -44.98 1.02 31.78
CA PRO A 21 -45.00 1.05 30.33
C PRO A 21 -44.34 2.29 29.75
N LEU A 22 -44.36 3.43 30.43
CA LEU A 22 -43.70 4.65 30.01
C LEU A 22 -42.16 4.49 30.01
N LEU A 23 -41.61 3.96 31.09
CA LEU A 23 -40.17 3.70 31.21
C LEU A 23 -39.66 2.67 30.18
N ILE A 24 -40.44 1.61 29.95
CA ILE A 24 -40.08 0.59 28.94
C ILE A 24 -40.11 1.20 27.54
N ASN A 25 -41.14 2.01 27.23
CA ASN A 25 -41.20 2.67 25.93
C ASN A 25 -40.07 3.69 25.71
N GLU A 26 -39.70 4.44 26.76
CA GLU A 26 -38.57 5.36 26.70
C GLU A 26 -37.23 4.60 26.47
N LEU A 27 -37.03 3.48 27.20
CA LEU A 27 -35.85 2.63 27.00
C LEU A 27 -35.79 2.00 25.59
N VAL A 28 -36.95 1.52 25.09
CA VAL A 28 -37.02 0.97 23.73
C VAL A 28 -36.78 2.05 22.70
N ASN A 29 -37.35 3.25 22.86
CA ASN A 29 -37.10 4.37 21.96
C ASN A 29 -35.64 4.81 22.01
N PHE A 30 -35.03 4.89 23.18
CA PHE A 30 -33.60 5.21 23.32
C PHE A 30 -32.72 4.16 22.65
N ALA A 31 -32.95 2.87 22.89
CA ALA A 31 -32.22 1.79 22.26
C ALA A 31 -32.36 1.80 20.72
N THR A 32 -33.59 2.08 20.23
CA THR A 32 -33.86 2.18 18.78
C THR A 32 -33.17 3.41 18.16
N GLN A 33 -33.25 4.56 18.84
CA GLN A 33 -32.56 5.77 18.37
C GLN A 33 -31.04 5.59 18.37
N TYR A 34 -30.49 5.01 19.45
CA TYR A 34 -29.07 4.74 19.56
C TYR A 34 -28.58 3.77 18.47
N GLY A 35 -29.32 2.69 18.22
CA GLY A 35 -29.04 1.75 17.14
C GLY A 35 -29.12 2.40 15.75
N THR A 36 -30.07 3.32 15.54
CA THR A 36 -30.21 4.07 14.29
C THR A 36 -29.02 5.01 14.09
N VAL A 37 -28.61 5.74 15.12
CA VAL A 37 -27.43 6.64 15.07
C VAL A 37 -26.15 5.83 14.83
N GLN A 38 -25.97 4.71 15.52
CA GLN A 38 -24.83 3.83 15.27
C GLN A 38 -24.79 3.33 13.82
N LYS A 39 -25.94 2.86 13.31
CA LYS A 39 -26.05 2.38 11.93
C LYS A 39 -25.75 3.48 10.92
N GLN A 40 -26.20 4.69 11.18
CA GLN A 40 -25.92 5.83 10.33
C GLN A 40 -24.43 6.20 10.36
N LEU A 41 -23.82 6.32 11.55
CA LEU A 41 -22.38 6.58 11.70
C LEU A 41 -21.53 5.54 10.98
N LEU A 42 -21.93 4.27 11.06
CA LEU A 42 -21.24 3.18 10.35
C LEU A 42 -21.38 3.29 8.83
N ASN A 43 -22.54 3.72 8.32
CA ASN A 43 -22.75 3.91 6.89
C ASN A 43 -22.01 5.15 6.36
N ASP A 44 -21.99 6.24 7.12
CA ASP A 44 -21.37 7.51 6.76
C ASP A 44 -19.85 7.50 6.96
N PHE A 45 -19.30 6.38 7.46
CA PHE A 45 -17.86 6.24 7.66
C PHE A 45 -17.13 6.26 6.31
N GLU A 46 -16.25 7.23 6.13
CA GLU A 46 -15.57 7.48 4.85
C GLU A 46 -14.57 6.38 4.45
N ILE A 47 -14.06 5.63 5.45
CA ILE A 47 -13.13 4.53 5.16
C ILE A 47 -13.94 3.33 4.66
N PRO A 48 -13.63 2.82 3.47
CA PRO A 48 -14.26 1.62 2.94
C PRO A 48 -13.96 0.41 3.84
N TYR A 49 -15.01 -0.24 4.35
CA TYR A 49 -14.83 -1.42 5.19
C TYR A 49 -15.95 -2.44 5.01
N ALA A 50 -15.63 -3.69 5.32
CA ALA A 50 -16.55 -4.80 5.29
C ALA A 50 -16.30 -5.77 6.44
N LEU A 51 -17.33 -6.53 6.79
CA LEU A 51 -17.27 -7.62 7.76
C LEU A 51 -17.39 -8.95 7.03
N LEU A 52 -16.51 -9.88 7.38
CA LEU A 52 -16.49 -11.24 6.89
C LEU A 52 -16.85 -12.22 8.00
N ASP A 53 -17.54 -13.30 7.63
CA ASP A 53 -17.77 -14.44 8.52
C ASP A 53 -16.49 -15.31 8.65
N TYR A 54 -16.56 -16.34 9.48
CA TYR A 54 -15.50 -17.36 9.66
C TYR A 54 -15.10 -18.03 8.35
N ASN A 55 -16.03 -18.15 7.38
CA ASN A 55 -15.79 -18.73 6.06
C ASN A 55 -15.24 -17.73 5.04
N SER A 56 -14.88 -16.52 5.49
CA SER A 56 -14.38 -15.44 4.64
C SER A 56 -15.40 -14.97 3.59
N ARG A 57 -16.70 -15.02 3.93
CA ARG A 57 -17.79 -14.49 3.11
C ARG A 57 -18.21 -13.13 3.64
N PHE A 58 -18.58 -12.25 2.74
CA PHE A 58 -19.11 -10.95 3.11
C PHE A 58 -20.43 -11.09 3.89
N LEU A 59 -20.46 -10.54 5.10
CA LEU A 59 -21.68 -10.37 5.92
C LEU A 59 -22.26 -8.98 5.73
N TRP A 60 -21.41 -8.00 5.64
CA TRP A 60 -21.81 -6.61 5.55
C TRP A 60 -20.71 -5.75 4.94
N MET A 61 -21.10 -4.66 4.25
CA MET A 61 -20.23 -3.68 3.62
C MET A 61 -20.82 -2.29 3.80
N ASN A 62 -19.97 -1.26 4.03
CA ASN A 62 -20.45 0.11 3.98
C ASN A 62 -20.56 0.60 2.52
N GLU A 63 -21.15 1.78 2.34
CA GLU A 63 -21.40 2.34 1.01
C GLU A 63 -20.10 2.57 0.23
N LYS A 64 -19.06 3.07 0.89
CA LYS A 64 -17.74 3.30 0.28
C LYS A 64 -17.09 2.01 -0.22
N PHE A 65 -17.25 0.91 0.49
CA PHE A 65 -16.74 -0.38 0.05
C PHE A 65 -17.52 -0.90 -1.17
N THR A 66 -18.85 -0.72 -1.20
CA THR A 66 -19.68 -1.12 -2.34
C THR A 66 -19.37 -0.29 -3.60
N GLU A 67 -19.11 1.02 -3.44
CA GLU A 67 -18.69 1.90 -4.53
C GLU A 67 -17.38 1.43 -5.17
N ILE A 68 -16.37 1.09 -4.36
CA ILE A 68 -15.05 0.66 -4.84
C ILE A 68 -15.10 -0.71 -5.51
N THR A 69 -15.83 -1.65 -4.90
CA THR A 69 -15.83 -3.04 -5.39
C THR A 69 -16.90 -3.31 -6.46
N GLY A 70 -17.84 -2.37 -6.66
CA GLY A 70 -18.98 -2.55 -7.55
C GLY A 70 -19.91 -3.69 -7.11
N LYS A 71 -19.89 -4.09 -5.84
CA LYS A 71 -20.73 -5.17 -5.30
C LYS A 71 -21.89 -4.62 -4.50
N ASP A 72 -23.04 -5.30 -4.58
CA ASP A 72 -24.24 -4.98 -3.80
C ASP A 72 -24.04 -5.34 -2.32
N LYS A 73 -24.72 -4.62 -1.42
CA LYS A 73 -24.76 -4.88 0.05
C LYS A 73 -25.22 -6.31 0.39
N ASN A 74 -25.95 -6.97 -0.51
CA ASN A 74 -26.40 -8.35 -0.36
C ASN A 74 -25.41 -9.40 -0.93
N TYR A 75 -24.17 -8.99 -1.22
CA TYR A 75 -23.17 -9.86 -1.79
C TYR A 75 -22.52 -10.74 -0.71
N HIS A 76 -23.10 -11.93 -0.48
CA HIS A 76 -22.65 -12.90 0.55
C HIS A 76 -21.67 -13.96 -0.01
N LYS A 77 -20.86 -13.61 -1.02
CA LYS A 77 -19.86 -14.53 -1.58
C LYS A 77 -18.52 -14.37 -0.86
N SER A 78 -17.59 -15.30 -1.16
CA SER A 78 -16.24 -15.25 -0.60
C SER A 78 -15.50 -13.98 -1.00
N VAL A 79 -14.71 -13.43 -0.09
CA VAL A 79 -13.82 -12.29 -0.33
C VAL A 79 -12.83 -12.52 -1.48
N THR A 80 -12.44 -13.78 -1.72
CA THR A 80 -11.56 -14.18 -2.82
C THR A 80 -12.14 -13.88 -4.22
N THR A 81 -13.46 -13.70 -4.33
CA THR A 81 -14.10 -13.32 -5.59
C THR A 81 -13.90 -11.84 -5.96
N VAL A 82 -13.56 -11.01 -4.99
CA VAL A 82 -13.23 -9.60 -5.17
C VAL A 82 -11.71 -9.40 -5.10
N PHE A 83 -11.07 -10.04 -4.14
CA PHE A 83 -9.63 -9.98 -3.91
C PHE A 83 -9.03 -11.39 -3.98
N PRO A 84 -8.62 -11.89 -5.15
CA PRO A 84 -8.10 -13.24 -5.31
C PRO A 84 -6.89 -13.56 -4.44
N SER A 85 -6.11 -12.54 -4.08
CA SER A 85 -4.96 -12.65 -3.18
C SER A 85 -5.32 -12.89 -1.71
N LEU A 86 -6.56 -12.58 -1.27
CA LEU A 86 -7.05 -12.82 0.08
C LEU A 86 -7.55 -14.25 0.24
N THR A 87 -6.64 -15.21 0.24
CA THR A 87 -6.99 -16.62 0.47
C THR A 87 -7.39 -16.88 1.93
N LYS A 88 -8.15 -17.96 2.17
CA LYS A 88 -8.51 -18.37 3.54
C LYS A 88 -7.28 -18.55 4.43
N ASP A 89 -6.21 -19.11 3.89
CA ASP A 89 -4.96 -19.34 4.62
C ASP A 89 -4.33 -18.04 5.11
N ILE A 90 -4.36 -16.99 4.30
CA ILE A 90 -3.86 -15.66 4.68
C ILE A 90 -4.73 -15.06 5.78
N LEU A 91 -6.06 -15.15 5.64
CA LEU A 91 -7.00 -14.63 6.63
C LEU A 91 -6.93 -15.39 7.96
N GLN A 92 -6.64 -16.69 7.94
CA GLN A 92 -6.52 -17.51 9.14
C GLN A 92 -5.13 -17.41 9.80
N LYS A 93 -4.05 -17.24 9.01
CA LYS A 93 -2.68 -17.13 9.52
C LYS A 93 -2.32 -15.71 9.99
N SER A 94 -3.01 -14.67 9.49
CA SER A 94 -2.77 -13.32 9.99
C SER A 94 -3.16 -13.29 11.47
N GLU A 95 -2.21 -12.91 12.31
CA GLU A 95 -2.45 -12.60 13.72
C GLU A 95 -3.57 -11.54 13.83
N ALA A 96 -4.03 -11.24 15.01
CA ALA A 96 -5.20 -10.38 15.26
C ALA A 96 -5.25 -9.08 14.44
N VAL A 97 -4.12 -8.63 13.88
CA VAL A 97 -4.00 -7.48 12.97
C VAL A 97 -3.03 -7.84 11.84
N GLY A 98 -3.50 -7.78 10.60
CA GLY A 98 -2.68 -8.01 9.40
C GLY A 98 -2.96 -6.96 8.33
N SER A 99 -2.01 -6.77 7.41
CA SER A 99 -2.23 -5.96 6.21
C SER A 99 -1.65 -6.63 4.97
N ILE A 100 -2.30 -6.43 3.83
CA ILE A 100 -1.87 -6.96 2.54
C ILE A 100 -2.13 -5.92 1.45
N ASN A 101 -1.21 -5.80 0.50
CA ASN A 101 -1.39 -4.96 -0.67
C ASN A 101 -2.07 -5.75 -1.78
N VAL A 102 -3.09 -5.15 -2.39
CA VAL A 102 -3.84 -5.73 -3.49
C VAL A 102 -4.01 -4.69 -4.59
N MET A 103 -4.16 -5.17 -5.82
CA MET A 103 -4.53 -4.33 -6.95
C MET A 103 -5.99 -4.61 -7.33
N LEU A 104 -6.78 -3.55 -7.50
CA LEU A 104 -8.16 -3.61 -7.97
C LEU A 104 -8.38 -2.45 -8.96
N ASP A 105 -8.82 -2.76 -10.19
CA ASP A 105 -9.11 -1.78 -11.24
C ASP A 105 -8.00 -0.72 -11.42
N ASP A 106 -6.74 -1.18 -11.59
CA ASP A 106 -5.53 -0.36 -11.73
C ASP A 106 -5.19 0.56 -10.54
N ARG A 107 -5.84 0.36 -9.39
CA ARG A 107 -5.53 1.03 -8.14
C ARG A 107 -4.88 0.11 -7.13
N ASN A 108 -3.97 0.67 -6.35
CA ASN A 108 -3.28 -0.06 -5.29
C ASN A 108 -3.98 0.20 -3.94
N TYR A 109 -4.51 -0.86 -3.35
CA TYR A 109 -5.14 -0.79 -2.04
C TYR A 109 -4.32 -1.57 -1.02
N ARG A 110 -4.15 -0.97 0.17
CA ARG A 110 -3.72 -1.72 1.34
C ARG A 110 -4.97 -2.15 2.11
N ILE A 111 -5.15 -3.47 2.23
CA ILE A 111 -6.21 -4.05 3.06
C ILE A 111 -5.65 -4.27 4.45
N SER A 112 -6.25 -3.63 5.45
CA SER A 112 -5.99 -3.90 6.86
C SER A 112 -7.08 -4.80 7.41
N MET A 113 -6.69 -5.82 8.17
CA MET A 113 -7.59 -6.85 8.70
C MET A 113 -7.54 -6.84 10.22
N LYS A 114 -8.71 -6.96 10.86
CA LYS A 114 -8.83 -7.06 12.32
C LYS A 114 -9.86 -8.11 12.69
N ARG A 115 -9.50 -9.03 13.58
CA ARG A 115 -10.45 -9.99 14.16
C ARG A 115 -11.23 -9.37 15.30
N ILE A 116 -12.52 -9.66 15.34
CA ILE A 116 -13.45 -9.25 16.37
C ILE A 116 -14.01 -10.53 17.00
N TYR A 117 -13.60 -10.81 18.21
CA TYR A 117 -14.05 -11.98 18.96
C TYR A 117 -15.35 -11.71 19.68
N PHE A 118 -16.29 -12.65 19.63
CA PHE A 118 -17.60 -12.49 20.26
C PHE A 118 -17.56 -12.56 21.79
N ASP A 119 -16.58 -13.22 22.37
CA ASP A 119 -16.45 -13.39 23.82
C ASP A 119 -16.36 -12.07 24.59
N SER A 120 -15.98 -10.99 23.91
CA SER A 120 -15.93 -9.64 24.46
C SER A 120 -17.26 -8.87 24.38
N VAL A 121 -18.20 -9.32 23.53
CA VAL A 121 -19.42 -8.56 23.20
C VAL A 121 -20.69 -9.24 23.74
N THR A 122 -20.70 -10.55 23.96
CA THR A 122 -21.94 -11.33 24.18
C THR A 122 -22.18 -11.79 25.59
N ARG A 123 -21.31 -11.51 26.58
CA ARG A 123 -21.53 -11.94 27.97
C ARG A 123 -22.82 -11.37 28.61
N ASP A 124 -23.41 -10.31 28.04
CA ASP A 124 -24.58 -9.63 28.59
C ASP A 124 -25.85 -9.70 27.73
N SER A 125 -25.88 -10.36 26.58
CA SER A 125 -27.07 -10.39 25.73
C SER A 125 -27.50 -11.81 25.37
N ALA A 126 -28.54 -12.30 26.08
CA ALA A 126 -29.22 -13.58 25.80
C ALA A 126 -30.04 -13.60 24.47
N ILE A 127 -29.80 -12.71 23.52
CA ILE A 127 -30.68 -12.46 22.36
C ILE A 127 -30.11 -13.00 21.05
N VAL A 128 -28.84 -13.36 20.98
CA VAL A 128 -28.23 -13.87 19.71
C VAL A 128 -27.75 -15.29 19.95
N ALA A 129 -28.53 -16.26 19.45
CA ALA A 129 -28.05 -17.63 19.29
C ALA A 129 -26.98 -17.64 18.20
N ILE A 130 -25.71 -17.38 18.57
CA ILE A 130 -24.56 -17.60 17.73
C ILE A 130 -24.29 -19.09 17.78
N ASN A 131 -24.18 -19.74 16.62
CA ASN A 131 -23.75 -21.13 16.57
C ASN A 131 -22.37 -21.23 17.20
N ASP A 132 -22.16 -22.20 18.08
CA ASP A 132 -20.91 -22.46 18.84
C ASP A 132 -19.63 -22.61 18.00
N THR A 133 -19.72 -22.44 16.67
CA THR A 133 -18.62 -22.57 15.71
C THR A 133 -18.03 -21.23 15.22
N ASP A 134 -18.70 -20.10 15.47
CA ASP A 134 -18.25 -18.79 14.96
C ASP A 134 -17.54 -18.00 16.07
N GLU A 135 -16.26 -18.29 16.28
CA GLU A 135 -15.46 -17.66 17.33
C GLU A 135 -15.13 -16.18 17.06
N TYR A 136 -15.13 -15.73 15.79
CA TYR A 136 -14.79 -14.34 15.42
C TYR A 136 -15.35 -13.90 14.06
N LEU A 137 -15.47 -12.60 13.89
CA LEU A 137 -15.61 -11.92 12.59
C LEU A 137 -14.29 -11.30 12.16
N THR A 138 -14.10 -11.13 10.86
CA THR A 138 -12.97 -10.36 10.33
C THR A 138 -13.46 -9.06 9.74
N ALA A 139 -13.05 -7.93 10.32
CA ALA A 139 -13.22 -6.62 9.71
C ALA A 139 -12.07 -6.37 8.74
N ILE A 140 -12.38 -5.94 7.52
CA ILE A 140 -11.40 -5.52 6.52
C ILE A 140 -11.63 -4.05 6.17
N TYR A 141 -10.54 -3.30 6.07
CA TYR A 141 -10.52 -1.87 5.74
C TYR A 141 -9.64 -1.68 4.50
N LEU A 142 -10.11 -0.89 3.53
CA LEU A 142 -9.34 -0.55 2.34
C LEU A 142 -8.77 0.86 2.45
N PHE A 143 -7.49 0.98 2.17
CA PHE A 143 -6.81 2.27 2.05
C PHE A 143 -6.26 2.40 0.64
N ASP A 144 -6.74 3.39 -0.11
CA ASP A 144 -6.20 3.68 -1.45
C ASP A 144 -4.81 4.29 -1.29
N GLU A 145 -3.79 3.54 -1.69
CA GLU A 145 -2.38 3.95 -1.66
C GLU A 145 -1.84 4.18 -3.08
N THR A 146 -2.71 4.33 -4.08
CA THR A 146 -2.31 4.52 -5.48
C THR A 146 -1.40 5.73 -5.64
N GLU A 147 -1.83 6.89 -5.15
CA GLU A 147 -1.06 8.12 -5.21
C GLU A 147 0.23 8.03 -4.36
N LEU A 148 0.13 7.46 -3.16
CA LEU A 148 1.29 7.26 -2.30
C LEU A 148 2.36 6.40 -3.00
N ASN A 149 1.97 5.27 -3.58
CA ASN A 149 2.88 4.38 -4.29
C ASN A 149 3.45 5.03 -5.56
N ARG A 150 2.67 5.89 -6.23
CA ARG A 150 3.17 6.69 -7.35
C ARG A 150 4.26 7.65 -6.89
N TYR A 151 4.02 8.42 -5.83
CA TYR A 151 5.01 9.36 -5.29
C TYR A 151 6.26 8.67 -4.76
N ILE A 152 6.11 7.51 -4.11
CA ILE A 152 7.27 6.72 -3.66
C ILE A 152 8.11 6.31 -4.87
N ARG A 153 7.50 5.81 -5.94
CA ARG A 153 8.21 5.41 -7.16
C ARG A 153 8.88 6.61 -7.83
N GLU A 154 8.15 7.71 -8.02
CA GLU A 154 8.72 8.93 -8.58
C GLU A 154 9.92 9.43 -7.76
N ASN A 155 9.83 9.38 -6.44
CA ASN A 155 10.93 9.77 -5.55
C ASN A 155 12.15 8.85 -5.71
N GLU A 156 11.92 7.53 -5.76
CA GLU A 156 13.00 6.55 -6.00
C GLU A 156 13.67 6.78 -7.36
N GLU A 157 12.89 6.99 -8.41
CA GLU A 157 13.38 7.24 -9.77
C GLU A 157 14.20 8.53 -9.91
N GLN A 158 13.91 9.54 -9.10
CA GLN A 158 14.60 10.83 -9.08
C GLN A 158 15.88 10.84 -8.24
N LYS A 159 16.13 9.81 -7.43
CA LYS A 159 17.38 9.70 -6.66
C LYS A 159 18.59 9.80 -7.57
N LEU A 160 19.62 10.49 -7.12
CA LEU A 160 20.86 10.64 -7.85
C LEU A 160 21.81 9.48 -7.55
N VAL A 161 22.39 8.95 -8.60
CA VAL A 161 23.48 7.98 -8.55
C VAL A 161 24.74 8.66 -9.03
N ALA A 162 25.82 8.52 -8.26
CA ALA A 162 27.15 8.97 -8.65
C ALA A 162 27.99 7.77 -9.09
N GLY A 163 28.74 7.94 -10.16
CA GLY A 163 29.66 6.95 -10.70
C GLY A 163 31.02 7.55 -11.04
N LEU A 164 32.03 6.70 -11.06
CA LEU A 164 33.36 7.02 -11.56
C LEU A 164 33.67 6.10 -12.74
N ILE A 165 34.21 6.69 -13.81
CA ILE A 165 34.69 5.96 -14.98
C ILE A 165 36.18 6.15 -15.01
N TYR A 166 36.92 5.03 -15.08
CA TYR A 166 38.36 5.00 -15.20
C TYR A 166 38.74 4.45 -16.56
N ILE A 167 39.73 5.05 -17.18
CA ILE A 167 40.40 4.47 -18.34
C ILE A 167 41.60 3.69 -17.81
N ASP A 168 41.49 2.35 -17.76
CA ASP A 168 42.48 1.49 -17.14
C ASP A 168 43.85 1.56 -17.75
N ASN A 169 43.91 1.62 -19.09
CA ASN A 169 45.15 1.58 -19.85
C ASN A 169 45.47 2.93 -20.53
N TYR A 170 45.17 4.05 -19.85
CA TYR A 170 45.25 5.39 -20.42
C TYR A 170 46.67 5.75 -20.95
N GLU A 171 47.72 5.59 -20.13
CA GLU A 171 49.09 5.94 -20.49
C GLU A 171 49.63 5.00 -21.58
N GLU A 172 49.41 3.69 -21.46
CA GLU A 172 49.85 2.69 -22.42
C GLU A 172 49.23 2.89 -23.81
N ALA A 173 47.95 3.23 -23.86
CA ALA A 173 47.24 3.51 -25.11
C ALA A 173 47.79 4.79 -25.80
N LEU A 174 48.22 5.78 -25.02
CA LEU A 174 48.76 7.04 -25.54
C LEU A 174 50.22 6.93 -25.94
N ASP A 175 51.03 6.15 -25.23
CA ASP A 175 52.48 6.01 -25.53
C ASP A 175 52.76 5.31 -26.86
N SER A 176 51.81 4.54 -27.33
CA SER A 176 51.88 3.84 -28.61
C SER A 176 51.61 4.71 -29.84
N ILE A 177 51.28 6.01 -29.68
CA ILE A 177 50.80 6.87 -30.76
C ILE A 177 51.54 8.23 -30.82
N GLU A 178 51.61 8.79 -32.04
CA GLU A 178 52.17 10.13 -32.30
C GLU A 178 51.36 11.24 -31.60
N ASP A 179 52.01 12.31 -31.19
CA ASP A 179 51.41 13.41 -30.37
C ASP A 179 50.11 14.00 -30.96
N VAL A 180 50.05 14.18 -32.29
CA VAL A 180 48.84 14.71 -32.95
C VAL A 180 47.68 13.74 -32.83
N LYS A 181 47.91 12.46 -32.91
CA LYS A 181 46.91 11.41 -32.79
C LYS A 181 46.48 11.20 -31.35
N ARG A 182 47.36 11.47 -30.34
CA ARG A 182 47.00 11.44 -28.90
C ARG A 182 45.87 12.41 -28.60
N SER A 183 46.01 13.67 -29.04
CA SER A 183 44.97 14.68 -28.83
C SER A 183 43.66 14.32 -29.47
N LEU A 184 43.68 13.72 -30.65
CA LEU A 184 42.49 13.23 -31.36
C LEU A 184 41.84 12.06 -30.60
N LEU A 185 42.63 11.10 -30.12
CA LEU A 185 42.14 9.96 -29.35
C LEU A 185 41.41 10.40 -28.07
N ILE A 186 42.06 11.30 -27.31
CA ILE A 186 41.45 11.87 -26.10
C ILE A 186 40.11 12.58 -26.41
N ALA A 187 40.09 13.41 -27.44
CA ALA A 187 38.88 14.12 -27.86
C ALA A 187 37.73 13.16 -28.28
N LEU A 188 38.06 12.04 -28.92
CA LEU A 188 37.08 11.03 -29.32
C LEU A 188 36.52 10.28 -28.09
N VAL A 189 37.36 9.95 -27.11
CA VAL A 189 36.93 9.35 -25.85
C VAL A 189 36.01 10.32 -25.09
N ASP A 190 36.47 11.58 -24.89
CA ASP A 190 35.68 12.62 -24.27
C ASP A 190 34.32 12.78 -24.94
N ARG A 191 34.28 12.79 -26.25
CA ARG A 191 33.03 12.89 -27.02
C ARG A 191 32.13 11.69 -26.82
N LYS A 192 32.65 10.46 -26.80
CA LYS A 192 31.89 9.24 -26.59
C LYS A 192 31.27 9.21 -25.18
N VAL A 193 32.09 9.49 -24.16
CA VAL A 193 31.61 9.56 -22.77
C VAL A 193 30.52 10.61 -22.63
N ASN A 194 30.77 11.85 -23.07
CA ASN A 194 29.77 12.91 -22.95
C ASN A 194 28.50 12.58 -23.74
N LYS A 195 28.57 12.07 -24.94
CA LYS A 195 27.41 11.71 -25.75
C LYS A 195 26.56 10.65 -25.06
N TYR A 196 27.19 9.58 -24.57
CA TYR A 196 26.49 8.48 -23.90
C TYR A 196 25.67 8.95 -22.71
N PHE A 197 26.25 9.79 -21.86
CA PHE A 197 25.56 10.28 -20.66
C PHE A 197 24.62 11.46 -20.93
N THR A 198 24.81 12.20 -22.02
CA THR A 198 23.85 13.25 -22.43
C THR A 198 22.49 12.63 -22.82
N GLU A 199 22.48 11.42 -23.38
CA GLU A 199 21.25 10.72 -23.77
C GLU A 199 20.34 10.41 -22.57
N ILE A 200 20.87 10.38 -21.35
CA ILE A 200 20.15 10.15 -20.11
C ILE A 200 20.12 11.40 -19.19
N ASP A 201 20.40 12.57 -19.74
CA ASP A 201 20.41 13.83 -19.01
C ASP A 201 21.32 13.82 -17.77
N ALA A 202 22.47 13.14 -17.88
CA ALA A 202 23.44 13.01 -16.81
C ALA A 202 24.46 14.16 -16.81
N LEU A 203 24.94 14.52 -15.63
CA LEU A 203 26.09 15.39 -15.44
C LEU A 203 27.38 14.58 -15.62
N VAL A 204 28.27 15.05 -16.51
CA VAL A 204 29.60 14.44 -16.71
C VAL A 204 30.64 15.48 -16.43
N ARG A 205 31.64 15.15 -15.65
CA ARG A 205 32.80 16.00 -15.39
C ARG A 205 34.09 15.17 -15.44
N LYS A 206 35.01 15.55 -16.32
CA LYS A 206 36.36 15.02 -16.29
C LYS A 206 37.10 15.60 -15.10
N ILE A 207 37.58 14.76 -14.19
CA ILE A 207 38.24 15.16 -12.94
C ILE A 207 39.75 14.99 -13.01
N GLU A 208 40.20 13.98 -13.75
CA GLU A 208 41.61 13.71 -14.05
C GLU A 208 41.78 13.36 -15.53
N LYS A 209 43.00 13.12 -15.99
CA LYS A 209 43.27 12.78 -17.40
C LYS A 209 42.51 11.53 -17.85
N ASP A 210 42.42 10.54 -16.97
CA ASP A 210 41.88 9.20 -17.13
C ASP A 210 40.58 8.95 -16.40
N LYS A 211 40.00 9.99 -15.70
CA LYS A 211 38.84 9.80 -14.82
C LYS A 211 37.71 10.78 -15.11
N TYR A 212 36.48 10.24 -15.14
CA TYR A 212 35.26 11.02 -15.25
C TYR A 212 34.39 10.75 -14.06
N PHE A 213 33.82 11.79 -13.53
CA PHE A 213 32.74 11.74 -12.54
C PHE A 213 31.41 11.94 -13.25
N VAL A 214 30.45 11.07 -12.99
CA VAL A 214 29.11 11.13 -13.59
C VAL A 214 28.04 11.11 -12.52
N VAL A 215 26.95 11.86 -12.74
CA VAL A 215 25.79 11.86 -11.88
C VAL A 215 24.54 11.77 -12.75
N PHE A 216 23.69 10.81 -12.46
CA PHE A 216 22.46 10.57 -13.21
C PHE A 216 21.33 10.09 -12.31
N LYS A 217 20.09 10.07 -12.82
CA LYS A 217 18.93 9.61 -12.08
C LYS A 217 18.88 8.09 -11.99
N TYR A 218 18.47 7.57 -10.82
CA TYR A 218 18.40 6.14 -10.53
C TYR A 218 17.60 5.34 -11.57
N LYS A 219 16.51 5.91 -12.12
CA LYS A 219 15.69 5.27 -13.15
C LYS A 219 16.46 4.74 -14.36
N TYR A 220 17.64 5.32 -14.65
CA TYR A 220 18.49 4.89 -15.77
C TYR A 220 19.48 3.76 -15.39
N LEU A 221 19.69 3.51 -14.08
CA LEU A 221 20.69 2.55 -13.62
C LEU A 221 20.40 1.13 -14.10
N GLU A 222 19.14 0.72 -14.04
CA GLU A 222 18.71 -0.61 -14.47
C GLU A 222 18.94 -0.80 -15.98
N GLN A 223 18.58 0.18 -16.79
CA GLN A 223 18.81 0.16 -18.24
C GLN A 223 20.30 0.10 -18.57
N LEU A 224 21.12 0.96 -17.93
CA LEU A 224 22.57 0.98 -18.13
C LEU A 224 23.22 -0.37 -17.75
N SER A 225 22.73 -0.99 -16.67
CA SER A 225 23.21 -2.30 -16.22
C SER A 225 22.80 -3.43 -17.17
N ALA A 226 21.56 -3.41 -17.67
CA ALA A 226 21.05 -4.40 -18.62
C ALA A 226 21.82 -4.35 -19.94
N ASP A 227 22.17 -3.14 -20.41
CA ASP A 227 22.99 -2.90 -21.59
C ASP A 227 24.49 -3.13 -21.33
N LYS A 228 24.86 -3.62 -20.13
CA LYS A 228 26.26 -3.85 -19.71
C LYS A 228 27.15 -2.63 -19.92
N PHE A 229 26.61 -1.44 -19.70
CA PHE A 229 27.30 -0.19 -19.94
C PHE A 229 27.93 -0.16 -21.33
N LYS A 230 27.12 -0.14 -22.38
CA LYS A 230 27.52 -0.14 -23.79
C LYS A 230 28.66 0.84 -24.12
N LEU A 231 28.83 1.88 -23.29
CA LEU A 231 29.96 2.82 -23.38
C LEU A 231 31.31 2.10 -23.44
N ILE A 232 31.49 0.99 -22.71
CA ILE A 232 32.71 0.20 -22.67
C ILE A 232 33.08 -0.27 -24.08
N GLU A 233 32.11 -0.84 -24.79
CA GLU A 233 32.30 -1.31 -26.16
C GLU A 233 32.48 -0.15 -27.15
N ASP A 234 31.75 0.94 -26.96
CA ASP A 234 31.84 2.14 -27.77
C ASP A 234 33.23 2.79 -27.69
N VAL A 235 33.84 2.81 -26.49
CA VAL A 235 35.19 3.32 -26.29
C VAL A 235 36.26 2.37 -26.85
N LYS A 236 36.11 1.06 -26.62
CA LYS A 236 36.98 0.03 -27.21
C LYS A 236 37.02 0.09 -28.73
N SER A 237 35.95 0.51 -29.37
CA SER A 237 35.86 0.60 -30.85
C SER A 237 36.63 1.76 -31.46
N ILE A 238 37.17 2.70 -30.67
CA ILE A 238 37.91 3.86 -31.16
C ILE A 238 39.28 3.42 -31.69
N LYS A 239 39.56 3.70 -32.97
CA LYS A 239 40.81 3.39 -33.63
C LYS A 239 41.37 4.66 -34.26
N VAL A 240 42.52 5.14 -33.77
CA VAL A 240 43.24 6.32 -34.25
C VAL A 240 44.72 5.98 -34.48
N GLY A 241 45.01 4.73 -34.86
CA GLY A 241 46.37 4.22 -34.99
C GLY A 241 46.97 3.71 -33.68
N ASN A 242 46.16 3.56 -32.65
CA ASN A 242 46.49 2.89 -31.39
C ASN A 242 46.59 1.37 -31.62
N GLU A 243 47.65 0.75 -31.13
CA GLU A 243 47.85 -0.71 -31.18
C GLU A 243 46.95 -1.41 -30.16
N MET A 244 46.71 -0.78 -29.00
CA MET A 244 45.89 -1.28 -27.92
C MET A 244 44.52 -0.61 -27.91
N ALA A 245 43.47 -1.41 -27.70
CA ALA A 245 42.12 -0.88 -27.47
C ALA A 245 42.06 -0.19 -26.10
N ILE A 246 41.33 0.92 -26.02
CA ILE A 246 41.06 1.60 -24.72
C ILE A 246 40.09 0.78 -23.91
N THR A 247 40.38 0.60 -22.63
CA THR A 247 39.54 -0.10 -21.65
C THR A 247 39.05 0.85 -20.56
N LEU A 248 37.79 0.66 -20.14
CA LEU A 248 37.14 1.39 -19.04
C LEU A 248 36.83 0.44 -17.90
#